data_6b690611e8ebd428f79361bf1d305894
#
_entry.id   6b690611e8ebd428f79361bf1d305894
#
_cell.length_a   1.000
_cell.length_b   1.000
_cell.length_c   1.000
_cell.angle_alpha   90.00
_cell.angle_beta   90.00
_cell.angle_gamma   90.00
#
_symmetry.space_group_name_H-M   'P 1'
#
loop_
_entity.id
_entity.type
_entity.pdbx_description
1 polymer ?
#
loop_
_entity_poly.entity_id
_entity_poly.type
_entity_poly.pdbx_seq_one_letter_code
_entity_poly.pdbx_strand_id
1 'polypeptide(L)'
;MHPMRRLALLLVALALPVTFVAACGDTTPPPSGEETAVDPSPSSSPSSSPSSSPSSSAPIDAVRAVEDLAGVLGVTPDEVEVVSTEEVTWRDGSRGCAKPGEMYTQALVDGLRITLRVAGQTYEYHSGGSQPPSLCDEPTE
;
A
#
# COMPACT_ATOMS: atom_id res chain seq x y z
N MET A 1 -4.91 4.44 46.00
CA MET A 1 -3.86 5.47 46.14
C MET A 1 -2.59 4.92 45.51
N HIS A 2 -2.29 5.24 44.22
CA HIS A 2 -1.06 4.86 43.54
C HIS A 2 -0.35 6.12 43.07
N PRO A 3 0.95 6.29 43.35
CA PRO A 3 1.66 7.53 43.06
C PRO A 3 2.05 7.63 41.57
N MET A 4 1.76 8.78 40.99
CA MET A 4 2.22 9.22 39.70
C MET A 4 3.76 9.25 39.63
N ARG A 5 4.36 8.40 38.82
CA ARG A 5 5.76 8.54 38.42
C ARG A 5 5.82 9.44 37.17
N ARG A 6 6.21 10.67 37.38
CA ARG A 6 6.63 11.59 36.34
C ARG A 6 7.99 11.14 35.81
N LEU A 7 8.04 10.69 34.56
CA LEU A 7 9.31 10.43 33.89
C LEU A 7 9.66 11.63 33.02
N ALA A 8 10.80 12.24 33.37
CA ALA A 8 11.31 13.44 32.72
C ALA A 8 11.83 13.14 31.31
N LEU A 9 11.42 13.97 30.35
CA LEU A 9 12.00 14.02 29.00
C LEU A 9 13.42 14.58 29.05
N LEU A 10 14.38 13.81 28.57
CA LEU A 10 15.70 14.30 28.18
C LEU A 10 15.74 14.41 26.64
N LEU A 11 15.63 15.64 26.15
CA LEU A 11 15.87 16.00 24.76
C LEU A 11 17.38 16.06 24.53
N VAL A 12 17.90 15.12 23.73
CA VAL A 12 19.26 15.24 23.16
C VAL A 12 19.10 15.56 21.69
N ALA A 13 19.32 16.82 21.33
CA ALA A 13 19.41 17.28 19.96
C ALA A 13 20.83 16.98 19.44
N LEU A 14 20.94 16.03 18.50
CA LEU A 14 22.18 15.79 17.77
C LEU A 14 22.01 16.37 16.35
N ALA A 15 22.62 17.53 16.10
CA ALA A 15 22.75 18.15 14.78
C ALA A 15 23.94 17.53 14.04
N LEU A 16 23.70 16.91 12.87
CA LEU A 16 24.74 16.49 11.94
C LEU A 16 24.65 17.32 10.66
N PRO A 17 25.78 17.88 10.17
CA PRO A 17 25.80 18.62 8.90
C PRO A 17 25.85 17.65 7.71
N VAL A 18 24.95 17.85 6.76
CA VAL A 18 24.91 17.16 5.47
C VAL A 18 25.83 17.91 4.51
N THR A 19 26.93 17.29 4.11
CA THR A 19 27.79 17.77 3.03
C THR A 19 27.27 17.25 1.67
N PHE A 20 26.83 18.16 0.81
CA PHE A 20 26.49 17.89 -0.59
C PHE A 20 27.77 17.79 -1.43
N VAL A 21 27.96 16.67 -2.10
CA VAL A 21 28.93 16.50 -3.18
C VAL A 21 28.14 16.46 -4.49
N ALA A 22 28.30 17.50 -5.30
CA ALA A 22 27.81 17.57 -6.68
C ALA A 22 28.82 16.87 -7.61
N ALA A 23 28.38 15.79 -8.28
CA ALA A 23 29.12 15.18 -9.38
C ALA A 23 28.38 15.49 -10.69
N CYS A 24 28.97 16.36 -11.53
CA CYS A 24 28.57 16.54 -12.92
C CYS A 24 29.08 15.36 -13.75
N GLY A 25 28.14 14.61 -14.32
CA GLY A 25 28.41 13.58 -15.34
C GLY A 25 28.00 14.08 -16.71
N ASP A 26 29.00 14.25 -17.56
CA ASP A 26 28.89 14.61 -18.96
C ASP A 26 28.36 13.44 -19.78
N THR A 27 27.27 13.61 -20.52
CA THR A 27 26.69 12.57 -21.37
C THR A 27 26.67 13.06 -22.82
N THR A 28 27.60 12.53 -23.62
CA THR A 28 27.69 12.65 -25.06
C THR A 28 26.46 12.03 -25.74
N PRO A 29 25.82 12.71 -26.73
CA PRO A 29 24.74 12.14 -27.52
C PRO A 29 25.25 11.20 -28.61
N PRO A 30 24.55 10.09 -28.91
CA PRO A 30 24.84 9.25 -30.07
C PRO A 30 24.25 9.84 -31.35
N PRO A 31 24.84 9.49 -32.54
CA PRO A 31 24.48 10.09 -33.83
C PRO A 31 23.15 9.54 -34.38
N SER A 32 22.49 10.42 -35.12
CA SER A 32 21.30 10.19 -35.96
C SER A 32 21.53 9.06 -36.96
N GLY A 33 20.56 8.15 -37.02
CA GLY A 33 20.40 7.15 -38.07
C GLY A 33 18.94 7.07 -38.50
N GLU A 34 18.72 7.65 -39.66
CA GLU A 34 17.83 7.29 -40.76
C GLU A 34 16.36 6.90 -40.51
N GLU A 35 15.56 7.74 -41.15
CA GLU A 35 14.13 7.64 -41.42
C GLU A 35 13.67 6.31 -42.04
N THR A 36 12.62 5.74 -41.50
CA THR A 36 11.66 4.97 -42.32
C THR A 36 10.26 5.36 -41.88
N ALA A 37 9.60 6.12 -42.72
CA ALA A 37 8.21 6.49 -42.60
C ALA A 37 7.34 5.23 -42.68
N VAL A 38 6.56 4.97 -41.65
CA VAL A 38 5.45 4.03 -41.68
C VAL A 38 4.21 4.78 -41.22
N ASP A 39 3.27 4.82 -42.13
CA ASP A 39 1.91 5.36 -42.14
C ASP A 39 1.15 5.15 -40.79
N PRO A 40 0.58 6.20 -40.16
CA PRO A 40 -0.27 6.00 -38.99
C PRO A 40 -1.69 5.61 -39.41
N SER A 41 -1.98 4.32 -39.28
CA SER A 41 -3.36 3.84 -39.27
C SER A 41 -4.01 4.27 -37.95
N PRO A 42 -5.16 4.97 -37.98
CA PRO A 42 -5.85 5.31 -36.73
C PRO A 42 -6.55 4.07 -36.19
N SER A 43 -5.87 3.39 -35.27
CA SER A 43 -6.48 2.32 -34.49
C SER A 43 -7.31 2.96 -33.36
N SER A 44 -8.60 2.90 -33.53
CA SER A 44 -9.60 3.30 -32.56
C SER A 44 -9.39 2.52 -31.25
N SER A 45 -8.88 3.17 -30.23
CA SER A 45 -8.88 2.65 -28.87
C SER A 45 -10.32 2.51 -28.38
N PRO A 46 -10.77 1.30 -28.00
CA PRO A 46 -11.96 1.21 -27.18
C PRO A 46 -11.60 1.74 -25.79
N SER A 47 -12.14 2.91 -25.47
CA SER A 47 -12.16 3.44 -24.11
C SER A 47 -13.05 2.53 -23.27
N SER A 48 -12.47 1.51 -22.69
CA SER A 48 -13.11 0.70 -21.65
C SER A 48 -13.03 1.51 -20.37
N SER A 49 -14.00 2.39 -20.15
CA SER A 49 -14.30 2.85 -18.80
C SER A 49 -14.64 1.63 -17.95
N PRO A 50 -13.93 1.35 -16.85
CA PRO A 50 -14.41 0.41 -15.86
C PRO A 50 -15.64 1.04 -15.22
N SER A 51 -16.82 0.62 -15.67
CA SER A 51 -18.09 0.89 -14.99
C SER A 51 -18.08 0.04 -13.73
N SER A 52 -17.52 0.58 -12.65
CA SER A 52 -17.63 0.01 -11.31
C SER A 52 -19.07 0.22 -10.85
N SER A 53 -19.97 -0.67 -11.26
CA SER A 53 -21.21 -0.85 -10.53
C SER A 53 -20.83 -1.35 -9.14
N PRO A 54 -21.27 -0.69 -8.04
CA PRO A 54 -21.10 -1.25 -6.71
C PRO A 54 -21.98 -2.51 -6.61
N SER A 55 -21.38 -3.65 -6.85
CA SER A 55 -22.00 -4.93 -6.54
C SER A 55 -22.06 -5.01 -5.02
N SER A 56 -23.28 -5.06 -4.47
CA SER A 56 -23.61 -5.00 -3.04
C SER A 56 -23.18 -6.24 -2.23
N SER A 57 -22.07 -6.85 -2.56
CA SER A 57 -21.43 -7.87 -1.75
C SER A 57 -19.99 -7.46 -1.57
N ALA A 58 -19.68 -6.84 -0.42
CA ALA A 58 -18.29 -6.65 -0.03
C ALA A 58 -17.57 -8.00 -0.18
N PRO A 59 -16.37 -8.04 -0.79
CA PRO A 59 -15.59 -9.25 -0.85
C PRO A 59 -15.48 -9.87 0.53
N ILE A 60 -15.52 -11.19 0.64
CA ILE A 60 -15.46 -11.90 1.92
C ILE A 60 -14.25 -11.44 2.77
N ASP A 61 -13.17 -11.04 2.13
CA ASP A 61 -11.99 -10.53 2.80
C ASP A 61 -12.23 -9.15 3.44
N ALA A 62 -13.04 -8.28 2.81
CA ALA A 62 -13.40 -7.01 3.44
C ALA A 62 -14.24 -7.23 4.71
N VAL A 63 -15.17 -8.19 4.69
CA VAL A 63 -15.94 -8.55 5.90
C VAL A 63 -15.02 -9.08 6.99
N ARG A 64 -14.09 -9.97 6.67
CA ARG A 64 -13.13 -10.51 7.64
C ARG A 64 -12.21 -9.43 8.21
N ALA A 65 -11.76 -8.48 7.38
CA ALA A 65 -10.94 -7.35 7.84
C ALA A 65 -11.71 -6.46 8.81
N VAL A 66 -13.00 -6.20 8.55
CA VAL A 66 -13.89 -5.45 9.46
C VAL A 66 -14.04 -6.16 10.80
N GLU A 67 -14.30 -7.47 10.79
CA GLU A 67 -14.45 -8.27 12.01
C GLU A 67 -13.15 -8.31 12.83
N ASP A 68 -12.01 -8.48 12.16
CA ASP A 68 -10.69 -8.49 12.81
C ASP A 68 -10.37 -7.14 13.45
N LEU A 69 -10.53 -6.04 12.70
CA LEU A 69 -10.26 -4.69 13.21
C LEU A 69 -11.19 -4.33 14.38
N ALA A 70 -12.47 -4.68 14.28
CA ALA A 70 -13.42 -4.47 15.36
C ALA A 70 -12.97 -5.19 16.64
N GLY A 71 -12.51 -6.44 16.50
CA GLY A 71 -11.97 -7.22 17.61
C GLY A 71 -10.69 -6.63 18.20
N VAL A 72 -9.76 -6.15 17.36
CA VAL A 72 -8.49 -5.52 17.79
C VAL A 72 -8.75 -4.22 18.55
N LEU A 73 -9.68 -3.40 18.08
CA LEU A 73 -9.99 -2.10 18.70
C LEU A 73 -11.03 -2.18 19.83
N GLY A 74 -11.74 -3.32 19.97
CA GLY A 74 -12.80 -3.49 20.94
C GLY A 74 -14.06 -2.66 20.64
N VAL A 75 -14.33 -2.42 19.34
CA VAL A 75 -15.51 -1.72 18.83
C VAL A 75 -16.47 -2.72 18.16
N THR A 76 -17.66 -2.25 17.78
CA THR A 76 -18.58 -3.09 17.00
C THR A 76 -18.25 -3.03 15.50
N PRO A 77 -18.52 -4.08 14.71
CA PRO A 77 -18.29 -4.04 13.26
C PRO A 77 -18.99 -2.88 12.54
N ASP A 78 -20.13 -2.43 13.05
CA ASP A 78 -20.89 -1.30 12.49
C ASP A 78 -20.18 0.06 12.64
N GLU A 79 -19.20 0.14 13.54
CA GLU A 79 -18.36 1.34 13.72
C GLU A 79 -17.16 1.37 12.76
N VAL A 80 -16.94 0.29 12.02
CA VAL A 80 -15.85 0.15 11.04
C VAL A 80 -16.39 0.45 9.65
N GLU A 81 -15.93 1.55 9.06
CA GLU A 81 -16.28 1.94 7.70
C GLU A 81 -15.30 1.31 6.69
N VAL A 82 -15.80 0.66 5.64
CA VAL A 82 -14.99 0.25 4.48
C VAL A 82 -14.89 1.45 3.54
N VAL A 83 -13.70 2.04 3.45
CA VAL A 83 -13.44 3.22 2.61
C VAL A 83 -13.17 2.81 1.17
N SER A 84 -12.33 1.80 0.96
CA SER A 84 -12.04 1.26 -0.37
C SER A 84 -11.64 -0.21 -0.31
N THR A 85 -11.83 -0.89 -1.44
CA THR A 85 -11.30 -2.24 -1.68
C THR A 85 -10.74 -2.26 -3.09
N GLU A 86 -9.45 -2.54 -3.23
CA GLU A 86 -8.71 -2.51 -4.49
C GLU A 86 -8.10 -3.88 -4.78
N GLU A 87 -8.28 -4.36 -6.00
CA GLU A 87 -7.57 -5.55 -6.48
C GLU A 87 -6.12 -5.17 -6.78
N VAL A 88 -5.18 -5.95 -6.25
CA VAL A 88 -3.74 -5.72 -6.41
C VAL A 88 -3.02 -7.04 -6.69
N THR A 89 -1.93 -6.97 -7.44
CA THR A 89 -1.00 -8.09 -7.58
C THR A 89 0.29 -7.72 -6.86
N TRP A 90 0.48 -8.31 -5.69
CA TRP A 90 1.67 -8.11 -4.86
C TRP A 90 2.91 -8.75 -5.50
N ARG A 91 4.08 -8.15 -5.32
CA ARG A 91 5.34 -8.64 -5.89
C ARG A 91 5.86 -9.91 -5.23
N ASP A 92 5.47 -10.14 -3.98
CA ASP A 92 5.91 -11.29 -3.20
C ASP A 92 4.91 -11.69 -2.12
N GLY A 93 5.26 -12.71 -1.35
CA GLY A 93 4.42 -13.25 -0.29
C GLY A 93 4.26 -12.36 0.93
N SER A 94 4.94 -11.20 1.02
CA SER A 94 4.69 -10.19 2.07
C SER A 94 3.36 -9.47 1.88
N ARG A 95 2.83 -9.53 0.66
CA ARG A 95 1.59 -8.83 0.26
C ARG A 95 1.67 -7.32 0.51
N GLY A 96 2.84 -6.71 0.16
CA GLY A 96 3.06 -5.29 0.36
C GLY A 96 3.19 -4.84 1.81
N CYS A 97 3.44 -5.79 2.73
CA CYS A 97 3.60 -5.53 4.16
C CYS A 97 4.84 -6.25 4.71
N ALA A 98 6.00 -5.99 4.10
CA ALA A 98 7.25 -6.64 4.45
C ALA A 98 7.77 -6.14 5.80
N LYS A 99 8.14 -7.09 6.68
CA LYS A 99 8.76 -6.79 7.97
C LYS A 99 10.27 -6.94 7.91
N PRO A 100 11.02 -6.05 8.55
CA PRO A 100 12.49 -6.14 8.58
C PRO A 100 12.97 -7.50 9.10
N GLY A 101 13.87 -8.13 8.34
CA GLY A 101 14.46 -9.43 8.72
C GLY A 101 13.62 -10.65 8.40
N GLU A 102 12.43 -10.51 7.89
CA GLU A 102 11.62 -11.62 7.41
C GLU A 102 11.92 -11.92 5.93
N MET A 103 11.77 -13.20 5.56
CA MET A 103 11.95 -13.67 4.20
C MET A 103 10.60 -14.09 3.63
N TYR A 104 10.32 -13.68 2.40
CA TYR A 104 9.05 -13.94 1.72
C TYR A 104 9.28 -14.69 0.42
N THR A 105 8.29 -15.48 0.02
CA THR A 105 8.29 -16.17 -1.27
C THR A 105 8.27 -15.12 -2.39
N GLN A 106 9.24 -15.17 -3.28
CA GLN A 106 9.38 -14.28 -4.43
C GLN A 106 8.48 -14.74 -5.58
N ALA A 107 7.19 -14.62 -5.41
CA ALA A 107 6.16 -14.96 -6.39
C ALA A 107 5.05 -13.93 -6.34
N LEU A 108 4.50 -13.59 -7.49
CA LEU A 108 3.33 -12.69 -7.57
C LEU A 108 2.15 -13.32 -6.84
N VAL A 109 1.44 -12.50 -6.07
CA VAL A 109 0.27 -12.90 -5.29
C VAL A 109 -0.88 -11.95 -5.59
N ASP A 110 -1.95 -12.46 -6.19
CA ASP A 110 -3.17 -11.68 -6.37
C ASP A 110 -3.92 -11.56 -5.04
N GLY A 111 -4.41 -10.37 -4.76
CA GLY A 111 -5.07 -10.07 -3.50
C GLY A 111 -5.81 -8.74 -3.50
N LEU A 112 -6.10 -8.25 -2.30
CA LEU A 112 -6.83 -7.00 -2.08
C LEU A 112 -6.05 -6.10 -1.12
N ARG A 113 -6.08 -4.81 -1.42
CA ARG A 113 -5.83 -3.73 -0.48
C ARG A 113 -7.18 -3.21 0.01
N ILE A 114 -7.41 -3.26 1.32
CA ILE A 114 -8.67 -2.88 1.95
C ILE A 114 -8.38 -1.74 2.91
N THR A 115 -8.99 -0.59 2.65
CA THR A 115 -8.87 0.58 3.54
C THR A 115 -10.10 0.67 4.42
N LEU A 116 -9.89 0.64 5.73
CA LEU A 116 -10.91 0.76 6.75
C LEU A 116 -10.75 2.06 7.54
N ARG A 117 -11.84 2.55 8.12
CA ARG A 117 -11.83 3.75 8.98
C ARG A 117 -12.65 3.53 10.24
N VAL A 118 -12.07 3.95 11.40
CA VAL A 118 -12.76 3.95 12.69
C VAL A 118 -12.45 5.28 13.39
N ALA A 119 -13.47 5.99 13.83
CA ALA A 119 -13.34 7.27 14.55
C ALA A 119 -12.41 8.30 13.84
N GLY A 120 -12.38 8.30 12.51
CA GLY A 120 -11.56 9.18 11.70
C GLY A 120 -10.12 8.70 11.46
N GLN A 121 -9.70 7.60 12.06
CA GLN A 121 -8.40 6.96 11.82
C GLN A 121 -8.52 5.90 10.75
N THR A 122 -7.52 5.85 9.85
CA THR A 122 -7.46 4.90 8.73
C THR A 122 -6.56 3.72 9.06
N TYR A 123 -6.97 2.54 8.62
CA TYR A 123 -6.28 1.27 8.77
C TYR A 123 -6.22 0.57 7.42
N GLU A 124 -5.09 -0.05 7.09
CA GLU A 124 -4.92 -0.76 5.83
C GLU A 124 -4.78 -2.25 6.08
N TYR A 125 -5.57 -3.05 5.37
CA TYR A 125 -5.54 -4.51 5.41
C TYR A 125 -5.14 -5.05 4.05
N HIS A 126 -4.25 -6.02 4.05
CA HIS A 126 -3.81 -6.73 2.85
C HIS A 126 -4.22 -8.19 2.90
N SER A 127 -4.84 -8.66 1.81
CA SER A 127 -5.13 -10.08 1.62
C SER A 127 -4.43 -10.60 0.37
N GLY A 128 -4.37 -11.92 0.21
CA GLY A 128 -3.87 -12.55 -1.01
C GLY A 128 -3.43 -13.99 -0.81
N GLY A 129 -3.47 -14.73 -1.91
CA GLY A 129 -3.23 -16.15 -1.89
C GLY A 129 -4.26 -16.89 -1.04
N SER A 130 -3.81 -17.79 -0.16
CA SER A 130 -4.65 -18.55 0.77
C SER A 130 -4.70 -17.97 2.18
N GLN A 131 -4.06 -16.81 2.39
CA GLN A 131 -3.99 -16.19 3.72
C GLN A 131 -5.18 -15.24 3.93
N PRO A 132 -5.73 -15.17 5.14
CA PRO A 132 -6.73 -14.18 5.47
C PRO A 132 -6.17 -12.77 5.40
N PRO A 133 -7.04 -11.73 5.30
CA PRO A 133 -6.59 -10.35 5.40
C PRO A 133 -5.91 -10.10 6.76
N SER A 134 -4.89 -9.28 6.73
CA SER A 134 -4.14 -8.88 7.92
C SER A 134 -3.87 -7.38 7.92
N LEU A 135 -3.89 -6.77 9.11
CA LEU A 135 -3.54 -5.37 9.29
C LEU A 135 -2.09 -5.13 8.88
N CYS A 136 -1.88 -4.08 8.08
CA CYS A 136 -0.58 -3.62 7.63
C CYS A 136 -0.31 -2.23 8.21
N ASP A 137 0.51 -2.15 9.26
CA ASP A 137 0.84 -0.88 9.92
C ASP A 137 1.85 -0.06 9.11
N GLU A 138 2.69 -0.73 8.33
CA GLU A 138 3.76 -0.11 7.54
C GLU A 138 3.74 -0.67 6.10
N PRO A 139 2.84 -0.19 5.22
CA PRO A 139 2.82 -0.61 3.83
C PRO A 139 4.14 -0.34 3.12
N THR A 140 4.61 -1.31 2.33
CA THR A 140 5.86 -1.25 1.55
C THR A 140 5.62 -1.16 0.05
N GLU A 141 4.36 -1.30 -0.39
CA GLU A 141 3.90 -1.15 -1.79
C GLU A 141 2.61 -0.33 -1.86
#